data_124a02aee8daf12f21c715645d103434
#
_entry.id   124a02aee8daf12f21c715645d103434
#
_cell.length_a   1.000
_cell.length_b   1.000
_cell.length_c   1.000
_cell.angle_alpha   90.00
_cell.angle_beta   90.00
_cell.angle_gamma   90.00
#
_symmetry.space_group_name_H-M   'P 1'
#
loop_
_entity.id
_entity.type
_entity.pdbx_description
1 polymer ?
#
loop_
_entity_poly.entity_id
_entity_poly.type
_entity_poly.pdbx_seq_one_letter_code
_entity_poly.pdbx_strand_id
1 'polypeptide(L)' 'VSNNLPKDSVMLLSYINTQLRDFYPNLDELCKTLDVDKDELENKLAAIDYRYNAEMNKFV' A
#
# COMPACT_ATOMS: atom_id res chain seq x y z
N VAL A 1 0.26 -7.06 -16.21
CA VAL A 1 1.53 -6.79 -15.56
C VAL A 1 1.53 -7.36 -14.17
N SER A 2 2.53 -8.12 -13.91
CA SER A 2 2.74 -8.62 -12.58
C SER A 2 3.45 -7.56 -11.76
N ASN A 3 2.96 -7.27 -10.58
CA ASN A 3 3.70 -6.42 -9.69
C ASN A 3 4.48 -7.30 -8.73
N ASN A 4 5.69 -6.89 -8.40
CA ASN A 4 6.58 -7.66 -7.55
C ASN A 4 6.49 -7.18 -6.11
N LEU A 5 5.28 -7.18 -5.59
CA LEU A 5 5.08 -6.74 -4.21
C LEU A 5 5.59 -7.81 -3.23
N PRO A 6 6.17 -7.39 -2.12
CA PRO A 6 6.58 -8.35 -1.09
C PRO A 6 5.39 -9.16 -0.59
N LYS A 7 5.63 -10.43 -0.32
CA LYS A 7 4.57 -11.31 0.20
C LYS A 7 4.42 -11.17 1.71
N ASP A 8 5.50 -10.82 2.38
CA ASP A 8 5.48 -10.58 3.82
C ASP A 8 4.77 -9.25 4.09
N SER A 9 3.76 -9.28 4.96
CA SER A 9 2.96 -8.09 5.25
C SER A 9 3.78 -6.94 5.82
N VAL A 10 4.76 -7.23 6.65
CA VAL A 10 5.62 -6.18 7.22
C VAL A 10 6.47 -5.53 6.14
N MET A 11 7.04 -6.33 5.25
CA MET A 11 7.81 -5.79 4.15
C MET A 11 6.93 -5.06 3.16
N LEU A 12 5.72 -5.56 2.94
CA LEU A 12 4.74 -4.90 2.09
C LEU A 12 4.38 -3.53 2.65
N LEU A 13 4.15 -3.44 3.95
CA LEU A 13 3.84 -2.19 4.62
C LEU A 13 4.94 -1.15 4.36
N SER A 14 6.18 -1.54 4.56
CA SER A 14 7.32 -0.65 4.36
C SER A 14 7.40 -0.20 2.90
N TYR A 15 7.24 -1.13 1.97
CA TYR A 15 7.30 -0.82 0.56
C TYR A 15 6.19 0.16 0.16
N ILE A 16 4.97 -0.12 0.56
CA ILE A 16 3.82 0.72 0.19
C ILE A 16 3.94 2.11 0.79
N ASN A 17 4.33 2.22 2.06
CA ASN A 17 4.48 3.53 2.69
C ASN A 17 5.59 4.34 2.01
N THR A 18 6.67 3.70 1.61
CA THR A 18 7.74 4.37 0.88
C THR A 18 7.24 4.89 -0.47
N GLN A 19 6.48 4.07 -1.18
CA GLN A 19 5.93 4.47 -2.48
C GLN A 19 4.96 5.64 -2.33
N LEU A 20 4.10 5.60 -1.32
CA LEU A 20 3.18 6.70 -1.06
C LEU A 20 3.92 7.99 -0.72
N ARG A 21 4.98 7.88 0.08
CA ARG A 21 5.76 9.05 0.48
C ARG A 21 6.46 9.70 -0.71
N ASP A 22 7.03 8.88 -1.58
CA ASP A 22 7.95 9.40 -2.61
C ASP A 22 7.31 9.60 -3.98
N PHE A 23 6.28 8.81 -4.33
CA PHE A 23 5.82 8.78 -5.71
C PHE A 23 4.33 9.01 -5.91
N TYR A 24 3.49 8.75 -4.95
CA TYR A 24 2.05 8.79 -5.15
C TYR A 24 1.35 9.69 -4.15
N PRO A 25 0.38 10.50 -4.61
CA PRO A 25 -0.32 11.43 -3.72
C PRO A 25 -1.38 10.76 -2.84
N ASN A 26 -1.81 9.55 -3.22
CA ASN A 26 -2.80 8.81 -2.44
C ASN A 26 -2.78 7.34 -2.83
N LEU A 27 -3.53 6.54 -2.06
CA LEU A 27 -3.55 5.09 -2.27
C LEU A 27 -4.21 4.70 -3.59
N ASP A 28 -5.24 5.43 -4.01
CA ASP A 28 -5.91 5.13 -5.27
C ASP A 28 -4.94 5.24 -6.44
N GLU A 29 -4.12 6.27 -6.45
CA GLU A 29 -3.15 6.46 -7.52
C GLU A 29 -2.08 5.37 -7.50
N LEU A 30 -1.64 4.98 -6.31
CA LEU A 30 -0.67 3.90 -6.18
C LEU A 30 -1.22 2.60 -6.76
N CYS A 31 -2.42 2.23 -6.34
CA CYS A 31 -3.03 0.98 -6.76
C CYS A 31 -3.31 0.96 -8.27
N LYS A 32 -3.72 2.10 -8.80
CA LYS A 32 -3.98 2.22 -10.23
C LYS A 32 -2.70 2.05 -11.05
N THR A 33 -1.64 2.71 -10.62
CA THR A 33 -0.37 2.69 -11.35
C THR A 33 0.33 1.34 -11.25
N LEU A 34 0.29 0.72 -10.08
CA LEU A 34 0.94 -0.57 -9.85
C LEU A 34 0.06 -1.75 -10.21
N ASP A 35 -1.17 -1.48 -10.62
CA ASP A 35 -2.13 -2.53 -10.98
C ASP A 35 -2.38 -3.47 -9.80
N VAL A 36 -2.66 -2.90 -8.65
CA VAL A 36 -2.90 -3.63 -7.41
C VAL A 36 -4.34 -3.45 -7.00
N ASP A 37 -4.98 -4.54 -6.55
CA ASP A 37 -6.33 -4.47 -6.00
C ASP A 37 -6.28 -3.78 -4.65
N LYS A 38 -6.95 -2.63 -4.54
CA LYS A 38 -6.93 -1.83 -3.33
C LYS A 38 -7.48 -2.58 -2.13
N ASP A 39 -8.60 -3.28 -2.32
CA ASP A 39 -9.22 -4.02 -1.22
C ASP A 39 -8.31 -5.13 -0.73
N GLU A 40 -7.66 -5.83 -1.64
CA GLU A 40 -6.75 -6.90 -1.28
C GLU A 40 -5.55 -6.35 -0.50
N LEU A 41 -5.01 -5.23 -0.96
CA LEU A 41 -3.89 -4.60 -0.27
C LEU A 41 -4.29 -4.15 1.13
N GLU A 42 -5.44 -3.50 1.25
CA GLU A 42 -5.93 -3.05 2.55
C GLU A 42 -6.16 -4.21 3.49
N ASN A 43 -6.72 -5.32 2.98
CA ASN A 43 -6.95 -6.50 3.80
C ASN A 43 -5.65 -7.11 4.30
N LYS A 44 -4.64 -7.16 3.46
CA LYS A 44 -3.34 -7.72 3.85
C LYS A 44 -2.71 -6.90 4.98
N LEU A 45 -2.79 -5.59 4.89
CA LEU A 45 -2.19 -4.73 5.90
C LEU A 45 -3.06 -4.63 7.15
N ALA A 46 -4.37 -4.79 7.01
CA ALA A 46 -5.26 -4.86 8.16
C ALA A 46 -4.96 -6.09 9.02
N ALA A 47 -4.44 -7.15 8.42
CA ALA A 47 -4.09 -8.36 9.15
C ALA A 47 -2.98 -8.12 10.18
N ILE A 48 -2.21 -7.06 10.01
CA ILE A 48 -1.17 -6.65 10.97
C ILE A 48 -1.53 -5.32 11.63
N ASP A 49 -2.83 -5.00 11.63
CA ASP A 49 -3.39 -3.82 12.31
C ASP A 49 -2.96 -2.48 11.72
N TYR A 50 -2.69 -2.45 10.43
CA TYR A 50 -2.40 -1.19 9.75
C TYR A 50 -3.52 -0.81 8.80
N ARG A 51 -3.90 0.45 8.82
CA ARG A 51 -4.94 0.98 7.96
C ARG A 51 -4.45 2.26 7.29
N TYR A 52 -4.96 2.51 6.10
CA TYR A 52 -4.57 3.70 5.35
C TYR A 52 -5.13 4.96 6.01
N ASN A 53 -4.27 5.92 6.25
CA ASN A 53 -4.65 7.24 6.75
C ASN A 53 -4.46 8.25 5.62
N ALA A 54 -5.58 8.77 5.09
CA ALA A 54 -5.53 9.65 3.93
C ALA A 54 -4.87 11.00 4.25
N GLU A 55 -5.02 11.48 5.48
CA GLU A 55 -4.40 12.75 5.86
C GLU A 55 -2.89 12.65 5.85
N MET A 56 -2.36 11.53 6.30
CA MET A 56 -0.92 11.33 6.37
C MET A 56 -0.37 10.66 5.12
N ASN A 57 -1.25 10.17 4.27
CA ASN A 57 -0.90 9.43 3.06
C ASN A 57 0.00 8.24 3.36
N LYS A 58 -0.37 7.45 4.34
CA LYS A 58 0.36 6.24 4.69
C LYS A 58 -0.50 5.32 5.53
N PHE A 59 -0.05 4.08 5.64
CA PHE A 59 -0.68 3.12 6.55
C PHE A 59 -0.12 3.29 7.96
N VAL A 60 -1.00 3.33 8.91
CA VAL A 60 -0.64 3.53 10.32
C VAL A 60 -1.37 2.55 11.22
#